data_8ad05683792b2f5df693a218affc7fa9
#
_entry.id   8ad05683792b2f5df693a218affc7fa9
#
_cell.length_a   1.000
_cell.length_b   1.000
_cell.length_c   1.000
_cell.angle_alpha   90.00
_cell.angle_beta   90.00
_cell.angle_gamma   90.00
#
_symmetry.space_group_name_H-M   'P 1'
#
loop_
_entity.id
_entity.type
_entity.pdbx_description
1 polymer ?
#
loop_
_entity_poly.entity_id
_entity_poly.type
_entity_poly.pdbx_seq_one_letter_code
_entity_poly.pdbx_strand_id
1 'polypeptide(L)'
;MSDNERTTSPDTRGTGDELHQGVSGGNAMTTSQGIPVTDDQNQLRAGDRGPSLLQDAAFRDKIMHFDHERIPERVVHARGYGAHGVFESYDDHSDLTAAYLFGKKGRQTETFVRFSTVAGNMGSADLARDVRGFATKFYTEEGNWDLVGNNIPVFFIQDAIKFPDLVHSVKEEQDRGWPQAASAHDTFWDFISLMPESTHMALWAMSDRAIPRASASWRASASTPSAS
;
A
#
# COMPACT_ATOMS: atom_id res chain seq x y z
N MET A 1 -27.92 37.31 0.46
CA MET A 1 -26.81 36.70 -0.32
C MET A 1 -25.58 36.92 0.52
N SER A 2 -25.19 35.93 1.29
CA SER A 2 -23.98 35.98 2.11
C SER A 2 -22.86 35.33 1.32
N ASP A 3 -21.88 36.12 0.97
CA ASP A 3 -20.65 35.65 0.36
C ASP A 3 -19.93 34.70 1.33
N ASN A 4 -19.90 33.45 0.98
CA ASN A 4 -19.14 32.44 1.69
C ASN A 4 -17.67 32.63 1.26
N GLU A 5 -16.92 33.44 2.00
CA GLU A 5 -15.49 33.58 1.81
C GLU A 5 -14.84 32.19 2.05
N ARG A 6 -14.37 31.60 0.96
CA ARG A 6 -13.49 30.42 1.01
C ARG A 6 -12.20 30.84 1.70
N THR A 7 -12.06 30.51 2.97
CA THR A 7 -10.77 30.61 3.64
C THR A 7 -9.88 29.49 3.12
N THR A 8 -9.12 29.79 2.07
CA THR A 8 -8.02 28.94 1.65
C THR A 8 -6.89 29.10 2.66
N SER A 9 -6.52 28.01 3.33
CA SER A 9 -5.33 28.00 4.17
C SER A 9 -4.08 28.24 3.32
N PRO A 10 -3.19 29.20 3.70
CA PRO A 10 -2.06 29.55 2.85
C PRO A 10 -0.92 28.53 2.79
N ASP A 11 -1.01 27.40 3.50
CA ASP A 11 0.12 26.50 3.70
C ASP A 11 0.04 25.14 2.96
N THR A 12 -0.96 24.92 2.12
CA THR A 12 -1.13 23.65 1.38
C THR A 12 -0.50 23.68 -0.01
N ARG A 13 0.74 24.13 -0.11
CA ARG A 13 1.42 24.19 -1.40
C ARG A 13 1.79 22.80 -1.92
N GLY A 14 1.03 22.32 -2.90
CA GLY A 14 1.42 21.20 -3.74
C GLY A 14 1.06 19.79 -3.23
N THR A 15 0.21 19.67 -2.21
CA THR A 15 -0.23 18.39 -1.68
C THR A 15 -1.58 17.92 -2.24
N GLY A 16 -2.31 18.76 -2.96
CA GLY A 16 -3.66 18.48 -3.41
C GLY A 16 -4.75 18.71 -2.36
N ASP A 17 -4.40 19.13 -1.16
CA ASP A 17 -5.33 19.40 -0.06
C ASP A 17 -6.40 20.44 -0.44
N GLU A 18 -6.05 21.36 -1.32
CA GLU A 18 -6.94 22.41 -1.82
C GLU A 18 -8.20 21.85 -2.48
N LEU A 19 -8.08 20.73 -3.19
CA LEU A 19 -9.22 20.08 -3.85
C LEU A 19 -10.05 19.28 -2.85
N HIS A 20 -9.42 18.64 -1.88
CA HIS A 20 -10.12 17.91 -0.83
C HIS A 20 -10.88 18.84 0.12
N GLN A 21 -10.32 20.00 0.43
CA GLN A 21 -10.99 21.02 1.25
C GLN A 21 -12.18 21.71 0.54
N GLY A 22 -12.14 21.78 -0.79
CA GLY A 22 -13.17 22.43 -1.59
C GLY A 22 -14.45 21.61 -1.81
N VAL A 23 -14.42 20.31 -1.59
CA VAL A 23 -15.52 19.39 -1.92
C VAL A 23 -16.44 19.10 -0.73
N SER A 24 -15.98 19.27 0.50
CA SER A 24 -16.79 19.01 1.67
C SER A 24 -17.59 20.25 2.10
N GLY A 25 -18.73 20.49 1.50
CA GLY A 25 -19.79 21.31 2.12
C GLY A 25 -20.43 20.60 3.32
N GLY A 26 -19.73 19.64 3.92
CA GLY A 26 -20.13 18.82 5.05
C GLY A 26 -19.46 19.24 6.37
N ASN A 27 -19.80 18.55 7.44
CA ASN A 27 -19.19 18.71 8.74
C ASN A 27 -17.67 18.43 8.66
N ALA A 28 -16.89 19.11 9.49
CA ALA A 28 -15.46 18.87 9.60
C ALA A 28 -15.18 17.39 9.90
N MET A 29 -14.13 16.84 9.27
CA MET A 29 -13.68 15.48 9.56
C MET A 29 -13.20 15.36 10.99
N THR A 30 -13.56 14.28 11.66
CA THR A 30 -13.15 14.03 13.05
C THR A 30 -12.59 12.62 13.22
N THR A 31 -11.76 12.42 14.23
CA THR A 31 -11.40 11.08 14.70
C THR A 31 -12.63 10.35 15.27
N SER A 32 -12.49 9.06 15.58
CA SER A 32 -13.51 8.25 16.24
C SER A 32 -13.94 8.80 17.62
N GLN A 33 -13.10 9.64 18.27
CA GLN A 33 -13.40 10.33 19.51
C GLN A 33 -14.00 11.72 19.31
N GLY A 34 -14.26 12.15 18.07
CA GLY A 34 -14.84 13.45 17.78
C GLY A 34 -13.84 14.62 17.77
N ILE A 35 -12.55 14.36 17.74
CA ILE A 35 -11.52 15.40 17.64
C ILE A 35 -11.40 15.83 16.17
N PRO A 36 -11.48 17.14 15.86
CA PRO A 36 -11.33 17.62 14.49
C PRO A 36 -9.98 17.21 13.86
N VAL A 37 -10.03 16.69 12.63
CA VAL A 37 -8.85 16.38 11.82
C VAL A 37 -8.55 17.57 10.94
N THR A 38 -7.36 18.14 11.08
CA THR A 38 -6.92 19.31 10.33
C THR A 38 -6.00 18.96 9.15
N ASP A 39 -5.40 17.78 9.18
CA ASP A 39 -4.53 17.26 8.12
C ASP A 39 -4.79 15.76 7.98
N ASP A 40 -5.29 15.32 6.84
CA ASP A 40 -5.55 13.92 6.51
C ASP A 40 -4.56 13.38 5.44
N GLN A 41 -3.59 14.20 5.04
CA GLN A 41 -2.63 13.87 4.00
C GLN A 41 -1.21 13.55 4.54
N ASN A 42 -0.91 13.99 5.75
CA ASN A 42 0.39 13.78 6.37
C ASN A 42 0.25 13.13 7.74
N GLN A 43 1.01 12.07 7.97
CA GLN A 43 1.07 11.40 9.27
C GLN A 43 2.12 12.04 10.20
N LEU A 44 1.90 11.97 11.50
CA LEU A 44 2.90 12.36 12.48
C LEU A 44 4.11 11.41 12.44
N ARG A 45 5.31 11.99 12.44
CA ARG A 45 6.59 11.28 12.39
C ARG A 45 7.52 11.74 13.50
N ALA A 46 8.46 10.88 13.88
CA ALA A 46 9.56 11.23 14.77
C ALA A 46 10.68 11.93 13.98
N GLY A 47 10.45 13.20 13.61
CA GLY A 47 11.31 13.98 12.72
C GLY A 47 10.95 13.78 11.23
N ASP A 48 11.54 14.62 10.36
CA ASP A 48 11.16 14.72 8.93
C ASP A 48 11.24 13.40 8.15
N ARG A 49 12.13 12.51 8.53
CA ARG A 49 12.35 11.20 7.89
C ARG A 49 12.22 10.03 8.86
N GLY A 50 11.68 10.28 10.04
CA GLY A 50 11.53 9.28 11.07
C GLY A 50 10.31 8.36 10.86
N PRO A 51 10.17 7.32 11.68
CA PRO A 51 9.02 6.43 11.64
C PRO A 51 7.73 7.17 12.02
N SER A 52 6.61 6.65 11.54
CA SER A 52 5.27 7.11 11.91
C SER A 52 5.01 6.88 13.39
N LEU A 53 4.32 7.81 14.03
CA LEU A 53 3.98 7.71 15.44
C LEU A 53 2.64 6.98 15.63
N LEU A 54 2.60 6.03 16.55
CA LEU A 54 1.35 5.35 16.93
C LEU A 54 0.34 6.30 17.60
N GLN A 55 0.79 7.45 18.06
CA GLN A 55 -0.06 8.50 18.62
C GLN A 55 -0.86 9.27 17.56
N ASP A 56 -0.51 9.15 16.27
CA ASP A 56 -1.33 9.76 15.20
C ASP A 56 -2.71 9.08 15.15
N ALA A 57 -3.69 9.69 15.82
CA ALA A 57 -5.04 9.15 15.90
C ALA A 57 -5.74 9.19 14.54
N ALA A 58 -5.54 10.25 13.75
CA ALA A 58 -6.13 10.39 12.43
C ALA A 58 -5.64 9.30 11.48
N PHE A 59 -4.33 9.07 11.46
CA PHE A 59 -3.73 8.01 10.66
C PHE A 59 -4.25 6.61 11.07
N ARG A 60 -4.29 6.33 12.38
CA ARG A 60 -4.82 5.05 12.86
C ARG A 60 -6.29 4.84 12.47
N ASP A 61 -7.12 5.83 12.71
CA ASP A 61 -8.55 5.75 12.39
C ASP A 61 -8.77 5.53 10.89
N LYS A 62 -8.05 6.25 10.05
CA LYS A 62 -8.12 6.12 8.59
C LYS A 62 -7.73 4.72 8.11
N ILE A 63 -6.62 4.18 8.58
CA ILE A 63 -6.15 2.84 8.22
C ILE A 63 -7.08 1.75 8.78
N MET A 64 -7.50 1.87 10.05
CA MET A 64 -8.39 0.88 10.65
C MET A 64 -9.74 0.84 9.94
N HIS A 65 -10.33 1.98 9.64
CA HIS A 65 -11.58 2.05 8.89
C HIS A 65 -11.44 1.39 7.51
N PHE A 66 -10.38 1.73 6.79
CA PHE A 66 -10.07 1.15 5.48
C PHE A 66 -9.89 -0.37 5.54
N ASP A 67 -9.12 -0.90 6.50
CA ASP A 67 -8.87 -2.34 6.61
C ASP A 67 -10.13 -3.15 6.96
N HIS A 68 -11.15 -2.51 7.53
CA HIS A 68 -12.41 -3.16 7.89
C HIS A 68 -13.54 -2.95 6.88
N GLU A 69 -13.29 -2.27 5.77
CA GLU A 69 -14.33 -1.99 4.75
C GLU A 69 -14.84 -3.25 4.05
N ARG A 70 -14.01 -4.27 3.92
CA ARG A 70 -14.29 -5.46 3.13
C ARG A 70 -14.21 -6.72 3.98
N ILE A 71 -15.34 -7.26 4.33
CA ILE A 71 -15.45 -8.49 5.11
C ILE A 71 -16.20 -9.53 4.24
N PRO A 72 -15.68 -10.79 4.15
CA PRO A 72 -14.59 -11.41 4.92
C PRO A 72 -13.20 -11.40 4.24
N GLU A 73 -12.97 -10.60 3.24
CA GLU A 73 -11.70 -10.60 2.51
C GLU A 73 -10.75 -9.47 2.94
N ARG A 74 -9.47 -9.58 2.57
CA ARG A 74 -8.51 -8.49 2.72
C ARG A 74 -8.90 -7.31 1.83
N VAL A 75 -8.69 -6.10 2.32
CA VAL A 75 -8.93 -4.88 1.55
C VAL A 75 -8.08 -4.79 0.28
N VAL A 76 -6.85 -5.29 0.34
CA VAL A 76 -5.96 -5.55 -0.79
C VAL A 76 -5.32 -6.93 -0.61
N HIS A 77 -4.81 -7.53 -1.67
CA HIS A 77 -4.24 -8.88 -1.67
C HIS A 77 -5.26 -9.98 -1.29
N ALA A 78 -6.54 -9.80 -1.58
CA ALA A 78 -7.57 -10.77 -1.25
C ALA A 78 -7.36 -12.10 -1.95
N ARG A 79 -7.05 -12.06 -3.26
CA ARG A 79 -6.74 -13.26 -4.03
C ARG A 79 -5.28 -13.64 -3.89
N GLY A 80 -5.00 -14.87 -3.45
CA GLY A 80 -3.63 -15.34 -3.29
C GLY A 80 -3.55 -16.81 -2.87
N TYR A 81 -2.33 -17.33 -2.95
CA TYR A 81 -1.98 -18.71 -2.64
C TYR A 81 -0.76 -18.76 -1.74
N GLY A 82 -0.74 -19.68 -0.81
CA GLY A 82 0.36 -19.90 0.10
C GLY A 82 1.10 -21.20 -0.16
N ALA A 83 2.36 -21.24 0.24
CA ALA A 83 3.19 -22.44 0.20
C ALA A 83 4.12 -22.48 1.42
N HIS A 84 4.30 -23.64 1.99
CA HIS A 84 5.38 -23.90 2.93
C HIS A 84 6.69 -24.14 2.17
N GLY A 85 7.79 -23.74 2.77
CA GLY A 85 9.11 -23.89 2.18
C GLY A 85 10.22 -23.81 3.22
N VAL A 86 11.44 -23.91 2.72
CA VAL A 86 12.66 -23.75 3.51
C VAL A 86 13.52 -22.72 2.82
N PHE A 87 13.97 -21.73 3.57
CA PHE A 87 15.02 -20.82 3.16
C PHE A 87 16.38 -21.39 3.56
N GLU A 88 17.33 -21.34 2.67
CA GLU A 88 18.72 -21.74 2.97
C GLU A 88 19.66 -20.58 2.64
N SER A 89 20.49 -20.19 3.60
CA SER A 89 21.58 -19.23 3.35
C SER A 89 22.76 -19.94 2.71
N TYR A 90 23.12 -19.55 1.49
CA TYR A 90 24.21 -20.17 0.75
C TYR A 90 25.60 -19.79 1.26
N ASP A 91 25.70 -18.71 2.05
CA ASP A 91 26.95 -18.30 2.66
C ASP A 91 26.72 -17.67 4.06
N ASP A 92 27.81 -17.41 4.77
CA ASP A 92 27.82 -16.63 6.00
C ASP A 92 27.97 -15.16 5.66
N HIS A 93 27.03 -14.35 6.10
CA HIS A 93 27.00 -12.89 5.88
C HIS A 93 27.01 -12.12 7.23
N SER A 94 27.56 -12.72 8.27
CA SER A 94 27.63 -12.10 9.59
C SER A 94 28.49 -10.84 9.64
N ASP A 95 29.31 -10.61 8.62
CA ASP A 95 30.06 -9.36 8.41
C ASP A 95 29.17 -8.18 7.92
N LEU A 96 28.03 -8.49 7.32
CA LEU A 96 27.10 -7.50 6.75
C LEU A 96 25.86 -7.27 7.63
N THR A 97 25.41 -8.29 8.34
CA THR A 97 24.16 -8.24 9.09
C THR A 97 24.17 -9.13 10.32
N ALA A 98 23.48 -8.69 11.38
CA ALA A 98 23.21 -9.49 12.57
C ALA A 98 21.99 -10.40 12.42
N ALA A 99 21.28 -10.36 11.28
CA ALA A 99 20.05 -11.14 11.11
C ALA A 99 20.32 -12.65 11.17
N TYR A 100 19.55 -13.35 12.00
CA TYR A 100 19.65 -14.80 12.20
C TYR A 100 19.72 -15.59 10.88
N LEU A 101 18.94 -15.19 9.87
CA LEU A 101 18.83 -15.89 8.58
C LEU A 101 20.18 -16.05 7.88
N PHE A 102 21.10 -15.10 8.04
CA PHE A 102 22.32 -14.98 7.26
C PHE A 102 23.61 -15.25 8.05
N GLY A 103 23.50 -15.52 9.36
CA GLY A 103 24.64 -15.66 10.25
C GLY A 103 25.36 -17.02 10.17
N LYS A 104 25.03 -17.89 9.20
CA LYS A 104 25.71 -19.17 9.02
C LYS A 104 25.43 -19.77 7.64
N LYS A 105 26.47 -20.18 6.95
CA LYS A 105 26.35 -20.96 5.71
C LYS A 105 25.58 -22.26 5.90
N GLY A 106 24.63 -22.53 5.00
CA GLY A 106 23.80 -23.74 5.03
C GLY A 106 22.73 -23.73 6.11
N ARG A 107 22.49 -22.57 6.78
CA ARG A 107 21.38 -22.45 7.72
C ARG A 107 20.06 -22.57 6.99
N GLN A 108 19.23 -23.48 7.46
CA GLN A 108 17.89 -23.69 6.95
C GLN A 108 16.88 -23.10 7.94
N THR A 109 15.89 -22.39 7.41
CA THR A 109 14.82 -21.74 8.18
C THR A 109 13.49 -22.06 7.54
N GLU A 110 12.53 -22.58 8.30
CA GLU A 110 11.18 -22.82 7.80
C GLU A 110 10.52 -21.50 7.38
N THR A 111 9.79 -21.55 6.28
CA THR A 111 9.10 -20.37 5.72
C THR A 111 7.69 -20.69 5.32
N PHE A 112 6.85 -19.66 5.37
CA PHE A 112 5.56 -19.65 4.68
C PHE A 112 5.52 -18.48 3.71
N VAL A 113 5.30 -18.77 2.44
CA VAL A 113 5.26 -17.77 1.37
C VAL A 113 3.83 -17.58 0.90
N ARG A 114 3.43 -16.36 0.66
CA ARG A 114 2.16 -16.04 0.04
C ARG A 114 2.35 -15.18 -1.21
N PHE A 115 1.83 -15.68 -2.33
CA PHE A 115 1.71 -14.95 -3.59
C PHE A 115 0.31 -14.40 -3.73
N SER A 116 0.16 -13.18 -4.21
CA SER A 116 -1.16 -12.55 -4.37
C SER A 116 -1.22 -11.56 -5.53
N THR A 117 -2.42 -11.30 -6.02
CA THR A 117 -2.71 -10.05 -6.72
C THR A 117 -2.86 -8.93 -5.67
N VAL A 118 -3.12 -7.69 -6.08
CA VAL A 118 -3.26 -6.56 -5.14
C VAL A 118 -4.66 -5.99 -5.16
N ALA A 119 -5.11 -5.44 -6.28
CA ALA A 119 -6.39 -4.76 -6.37
C ALA A 119 -7.59 -5.71 -6.51
N GLY A 120 -7.40 -6.88 -7.10
CA GLY A 120 -8.48 -7.84 -7.35
C GLY A 120 -9.09 -8.41 -6.07
N ASN A 121 -10.43 -8.58 -6.08
CA ASN A 121 -11.13 -9.28 -5.01
C ASN A 121 -10.78 -10.79 -5.01
N MET A 122 -11.26 -11.51 -4.01
CA MET A 122 -11.00 -12.95 -3.85
C MET A 122 -11.44 -13.79 -5.05
N GLY A 123 -12.50 -13.37 -5.77
CA GLY A 123 -13.03 -14.03 -6.97
C GLY A 123 -12.39 -13.59 -8.29
N SER A 124 -11.45 -12.66 -8.28
CA SER A 124 -10.82 -12.13 -9.48
C SER A 124 -9.91 -13.15 -10.18
N ALA A 125 -9.51 -12.84 -11.42
CA ALA A 125 -8.63 -13.70 -12.20
C ALA A 125 -7.16 -13.51 -11.82
N ASP A 126 -6.38 -14.61 -11.79
CA ASP A 126 -4.93 -14.56 -11.55
C ASP A 126 -4.17 -13.79 -12.63
N LEU A 127 -4.66 -13.80 -13.85
CA LEU A 127 -4.00 -13.19 -15.00
C LEU A 127 -4.48 -11.76 -15.30
N ALA A 128 -5.32 -11.18 -14.46
CA ALA A 128 -5.70 -9.79 -14.61
C ALA A 128 -4.47 -8.87 -14.49
N ARG A 129 -4.51 -7.74 -15.19
CA ARG A 129 -3.52 -6.67 -15.03
C ARG A 129 -3.59 -6.17 -13.59
N ASP A 130 -2.50 -6.33 -12.86
CA ASP A 130 -2.39 -5.93 -11.45
C ASP A 130 -0.93 -5.99 -11.00
N VAL A 131 -0.62 -5.37 -9.88
CA VAL A 131 0.60 -5.58 -9.12
C VAL A 131 0.57 -7.00 -8.52
N ARG A 132 1.72 -7.61 -8.31
CA ARG A 132 1.84 -8.91 -7.64
C ARG A 132 2.53 -8.73 -6.30
N GLY A 133 1.90 -9.29 -5.27
CA GLY A 133 2.44 -9.34 -3.92
C GLY A 133 3.22 -10.63 -3.69
N PHE A 134 4.28 -10.50 -2.90
CA PHE A 134 5.12 -11.59 -2.44
C PHE A 134 5.42 -11.34 -0.96
N ALA A 135 4.93 -12.19 -0.09
CA ALA A 135 5.18 -12.09 1.34
C ALA A 135 5.75 -13.41 1.85
N THR A 136 6.85 -13.34 2.59
CA THR A 136 7.46 -14.51 3.21
C THR A 136 7.62 -14.28 4.70
N LYS A 137 7.12 -15.21 5.48
CA LYS A 137 7.38 -15.31 6.91
C LYS A 137 8.46 -16.35 7.14
N PHE A 138 9.52 -15.97 7.84
CA PHE A 138 10.61 -16.84 8.28
C PHE A 138 10.43 -17.14 9.77
N TYR A 139 10.43 -18.40 10.13
CA TYR A 139 10.29 -18.85 11.52
C TYR A 139 11.67 -19.09 12.12
N THR A 140 12.26 -18.05 12.69
CA THR A 140 13.61 -18.11 13.27
C THR A 140 13.56 -18.41 14.77
N GLU A 141 14.66 -18.85 15.34
CA GLU A 141 14.80 -19.06 16.79
C GLU A 141 14.71 -17.75 17.59
N GLU A 142 14.96 -16.62 16.95
CA GLU A 142 14.87 -15.28 17.55
C GLU A 142 13.47 -14.65 17.38
N GLY A 143 12.52 -15.37 16.77
CA GLY A 143 11.17 -14.90 16.47
C GLY A 143 10.88 -14.87 14.98
N ASN A 144 9.69 -14.40 14.63
CA ASN A 144 9.27 -14.29 13.23
C ASN A 144 9.95 -13.12 12.54
N TRP A 145 10.41 -13.34 11.33
CA TRP A 145 10.95 -12.32 10.46
C TRP A 145 10.14 -12.30 9.17
N ASP A 146 9.69 -11.12 8.74
CA ASP A 146 8.78 -10.99 7.60
C ASP A 146 9.42 -10.15 6.49
N LEU A 147 9.35 -10.68 5.25
CA LEU A 147 9.64 -9.94 4.03
C LEU A 147 8.34 -9.71 3.30
N VAL A 148 8.00 -8.45 3.06
CA VAL A 148 6.80 -8.07 2.32
C VAL A 148 7.22 -7.27 1.08
N GLY A 149 6.84 -7.76 -0.09
CA GLY A 149 7.26 -7.16 -1.35
C GLY A 149 6.15 -7.12 -2.40
N ASN A 150 6.38 -6.28 -3.37
CA ASN A 150 5.60 -6.19 -4.60
C ASN A 150 6.53 -6.17 -5.81
N ASN A 151 6.02 -6.55 -6.98
CA ASN A 151 6.79 -6.58 -8.22
C ASN A 151 6.87 -5.22 -8.94
N ILE A 152 6.57 -4.12 -8.25
CA ILE A 152 6.71 -2.76 -8.78
C ILE A 152 8.11 -2.21 -8.48
N PRO A 153 8.72 -1.44 -9.39
CA PRO A 153 10.07 -0.92 -9.20
C PRO A 153 10.14 0.24 -8.18
N VAL A 154 9.06 0.99 -8.05
CA VAL A 154 8.92 2.12 -7.11
C VAL A 154 7.55 2.05 -6.47
N PHE A 155 7.49 2.21 -5.16
CA PHE A 155 6.22 2.27 -4.45
C PHE A 155 5.47 3.56 -4.82
N PHE A 156 4.16 3.52 -4.83
CA PHE A 156 3.32 4.58 -5.40
C PHE A 156 3.10 5.78 -4.48
N ILE A 157 3.41 5.66 -3.20
CA ILE A 157 3.28 6.72 -2.19
C ILE A 157 4.50 6.75 -1.29
N GLN A 158 4.78 7.93 -0.71
CA GLN A 158 5.82 8.11 0.30
C GLN A 158 5.26 8.10 1.72
N ASP A 159 3.98 8.45 1.88
CA ASP A 159 3.30 8.51 3.17
C ASP A 159 2.13 7.51 3.22
N ALA A 160 2.13 6.64 4.23
CA ALA A 160 1.16 5.57 4.37
C ALA A 160 -0.29 6.06 4.58
N ILE A 161 -0.50 7.28 5.05
CA ILE A 161 -1.83 7.86 5.22
C ILE A 161 -2.58 8.01 3.88
N LYS A 162 -1.83 8.08 2.76
CA LYS A 162 -2.37 8.18 1.39
C LYS A 162 -2.79 6.82 0.79
N PHE A 163 -2.49 5.72 1.48
CA PHE A 163 -2.77 4.39 0.96
C PHE A 163 -4.27 4.13 0.72
N PRO A 164 -5.17 4.47 1.66
CA PRO A 164 -6.61 4.34 1.43
C PRO A 164 -7.10 5.14 0.23
N ASP A 165 -6.58 6.35 0.03
CA ASP A 165 -7.00 7.24 -1.05
C ASP A 165 -6.65 6.66 -2.43
N LEU A 166 -5.43 6.12 -2.59
CA LEU A 166 -5.08 5.40 -3.81
C LEU A 166 -6.01 4.21 -4.04
N VAL A 167 -6.21 3.38 -3.03
CA VAL A 167 -7.01 2.16 -3.20
C VAL A 167 -8.46 2.51 -3.53
N HIS A 168 -9.04 3.50 -2.88
CA HIS A 168 -10.37 4.00 -3.20
C HIS A 168 -10.47 4.57 -4.61
N SER A 169 -9.38 5.11 -5.15
CA SER A 169 -9.37 5.67 -6.52
C SER A 169 -9.35 4.61 -7.63
N VAL A 170 -8.91 3.38 -7.34
CA VAL A 170 -8.69 2.33 -8.36
C VAL A 170 -9.48 1.05 -8.13
N LYS A 171 -9.84 0.76 -6.87
CA LYS A 171 -10.48 -0.50 -6.52
C LYS A 171 -11.99 -0.43 -6.78
N GLU A 172 -12.57 -1.59 -7.06
CA GLU A 172 -14.01 -1.76 -7.17
C GLU A 172 -14.73 -1.36 -5.88
N GLU A 173 -15.96 -0.86 -6.03
CA GLU A 173 -16.84 -0.55 -4.91
C GLU A 173 -17.13 -1.81 -4.09
N GLN A 174 -17.28 -1.63 -2.78
CA GLN A 174 -17.50 -2.73 -1.83
C GLN A 174 -18.80 -3.51 -2.10
N ASP A 175 -19.83 -2.82 -2.58
CA ASP A 175 -21.18 -3.34 -2.75
C ASP A 175 -21.50 -3.87 -4.16
N ARG A 176 -20.67 -3.57 -5.16
CA ARG A 176 -21.00 -3.81 -6.57
C ARG A 176 -20.02 -4.66 -7.35
N GLY A 177 -18.80 -4.82 -6.84
CA GLY A 177 -17.73 -5.52 -7.55
C GLY A 177 -17.31 -4.87 -8.87
N TRP A 178 -17.56 -3.58 -9.03
CA TRP A 178 -17.16 -2.78 -10.19
C TRP A 178 -16.24 -1.65 -9.75
N PRO A 179 -15.27 -1.24 -10.61
CA PRO A 179 -14.47 -0.06 -10.33
C PRO A 179 -15.41 1.13 -10.11
N GLN A 180 -15.08 1.94 -9.17
CA GLN A 180 -15.71 3.15 -8.67
C GLN A 180 -16.79 3.75 -9.59
N ALA A 181 -17.96 3.15 -9.66
CA ALA A 181 -19.15 3.62 -10.34
C ALA A 181 -18.87 4.33 -11.69
N ALA A 182 -19.46 5.51 -11.89
CA ALA A 182 -19.28 6.32 -13.09
C ALA A 182 -17.96 7.13 -13.10
N SER A 183 -17.23 7.18 -12.00
CA SER A 183 -16.03 8.03 -11.82
C SER A 183 -14.69 7.26 -11.76
N ALA A 184 -14.69 5.96 -12.02
CA ALA A 184 -13.53 5.10 -11.84
C ALA A 184 -12.24 5.61 -12.48
N HIS A 185 -12.31 6.06 -13.72
CA HIS A 185 -11.14 6.59 -14.41
C HIS A 185 -10.81 8.02 -13.98
N ASP A 186 -11.79 8.82 -13.70
CA ASP A 186 -11.64 10.21 -13.27
C ASP A 186 -10.97 10.25 -11.90
N THR A 187 -11.46 9.48 -10.93
CA THR A 187 -10.89 9.42 -9.58
C THR A 187 -9.44 8.95 -9.56
N PHE A 188 -9.06 8.00 -10.43
CA PHE A 188 -7.67 7.57 -10.54
C PHE A 188 -6.76 8.69 -11.09
N TRP A 189 -7.20 9.38 -12.13
CA TRP A 189 -6.42 10.48 -12.70
C TRP A 189 -6.38 11.69 -11.80
N ASP A 190 -7.44 11.96 -11.05
CA ASP A 190 -7.45 12.97 -10.00
C ASP A 190 -6.41 12.64 -8.94
N PHE A 191 -6.39 11.39 -8.43
CA PHE A 191 -5.38 10.97 -7.47
C PHE A 191 -3.96 11.15 -8.00
N ILE A 192 -3.66 10.71 -9.23
CA ILE A 192 -2.33 10.86 -9.84
C ILE A 192 -1.95 12.34 -10.03
N SER A 193 -2.91 13.19 -10.36
CA SER A 193 -2.68 14.63 -10.52
C SER A 193 -2.33 15.31 -9.20
N LEU A 194 -2.97 14.88 -8.11
CA LEU A 194 -2.74 15.38 -6.76
C LEU A 194 -1.49 14.78 -6.11
N MET A 195 -1.16 13.53 -6.47
CA MET A 195 -0.03 12.76 -5.92
C MET A 195 0.93 12.36 -7.05
N PRO A 196 1.70 13.30 -7.61
CA PRO A 196 2.56 13.05 -8.77
C PRO A 196 3.67 12.02 -8.50
N GLU A 197 4.01 11.76 -7.26
CA GLU A 197 4.91 10.67 -6.84
C GLU A 197 4.43 9.29 -7.29
N SER A 198 3.12 9.12 -7.49
CA SER A 198 2.51 7.88 -7.97
C SER A 198 2.65 7.65 -9.47
N THR A 199 3.08 8.65 -10.23
CA THR A 199 3.08 8.60 -11.71
C THR A 199 3.95 7.47 -12.25
N HIS A 200 5.11 7.21 -11.67
CA HIS A 200 6.00 6.13 -12.13
C HIS A 200 5.31 4.77 -12.00
N MET A 201 4.66 4.50 -10.87
CA MET A 201 3.91 3.26 -10.67
C MET A 201 2.72 3.17 -11.63
N ALA A 202 1.99 4.27 -11.86
CA ALA A 202 0.87 4.32 -12.77
C ALA A 202 1.29 3.96 -14.21
N LEU A 203 2.40 4.52 -14.69
CA LEU A 203 2.95 4.19 -16.01
C LEU A 203 3.38 2.71 -16.09
N TRP A 204 4.00 2.20 -15.04
CA TRP A 204 4.37 0.79 -14.97
C TRP A 204 3.13 -0.11 -14.98
N ALA A 205 2.11 0.20 -14.19
CA ALA A 205 0.87 -0.57 -14.10
C ALA A 205 0.09 -0.60 -15.42
N MET A 206 0.13 0.47 -16.19
CA MET A 206 -0.49 0.56 -17.52
C MET A 206 0.35 -0.07 -18.64
N SER A 207 1.62 -0.34 -18.38
CA SER A 207 2.51 -0.99 -19.36
C SER A 207 2.26 -2.50 -19.44
N ASP A 208 2.85 -3.15 -20.45
CA ASP A 208 2.82 -4.61 -20.59
C ASP A 208 3.56 -5.36 -19.48
N ARG A 209 4.33 -4.67 -18.65
CA ARG A 209 5.01 -5.26 -17.49
C ARG A 209 4.04 -5.71 -16.40
N ALA A 210 2.89 -5.07 -16.29
CA ALA A 210 1.85 -5.45 -15.34
C ALA A 210 0.96 -6.61 -15.84
N ILE A 211 1.13 -7.05 -17.08
CA ILE A 211 0.40 -8.20 -17.62
C ILE A 211 1.18 -9.48 -17.29
N PRO A 212 0.62 -10.40 -16.51
CA PRO A 212 1.29 -11.65 -16.20
C PRO A 212 1.39 -12.54 -17.43
N ARG A 213 2.58 -13.08 -17.66
CA ARG A 213 2.82 -14.08 -18.67
C ARG A 213 3.05 -15.41 -17.96
N ALA A 214 2.05 -16.30 -17.95
CA ALA A 214 2.12 -17.67 -17.44
C ALA A 214 3.16 -17.86 -16.27
N SER A 215 4.22 -18.61 -16.46
CA SER A 215 5.22 -18.88 -15.40
C SER A 215 6.22 -17.75 -15.14
N ALA A 216 6.25 -16.69 -15.92
CA ALA A 216 7.28 -15.65 -15.82
C ALA A 216 6.96 -14.55 -14.78
N SER A 217 5.68 -14.32 -14.48
CA SER A 217 5.26 -13.25 -13.56
C SER A 217 5.71 -13.49 -12.12
N TRP A 218 5.79 -14.73 -11.69
CA TRP A 218 6.23 -15.09 -10.34
C TRP A 218 7.76 -15.11 -10.18
N ARG A 219 8.52 -15.25 -11.26
CA ARG A 219 9.98 -15.18 -11.21
C ARG A 219 10.51 -13.75 -11.06
N ALA A 220 9.79 -12.77 -11.57
CA ALA A 220 10.19 -11.36 -11.47
C ALA A 220 10.03 -10.80 -10.06
N SER A 221 9.06 -11.29 -9.28
CA SER A 221 8.86 -10.86 -7.89
C SER A 221 9.90 -11.41 -6.93
N ALA A 222 10.63 -12.45 -7.31
CA ALA A 222 11.69 -13.04 -6.49
C ALA A 222 13.07 -12.39 -6.71
N SER A 223 13.24 -11.46 -7.66
CA SER A 223 14.54 -11.04 -8.12
C SER A 223 15.00 -9.65 -7.71
N THR A 224 14.31 -8.94 -6.82
CA THR A 224 14.85 -7.66 -6.32
C THR A 224 14.59 -7.45 -4.84
N PRO A 225 15.56 -7.73 -3.97
CA PRO A 225 15.80 -6.87 -2.85
C PRO A 225 16.57 -5.66 -3.41
N SER A 226 15.88 -4.54 -3.68
CA SER A 226 16.60 -3.28 -3.81
C SER A 226 17.12 -2.92 -2.42
N ALA A 227 18.36 -3.29 -2.15
CA ALA A 227 19.13 -2.68 -1.08
C ALA A 227 19.33 -1.20 -1.43
N SER A 228 18.85 -0.32 -0.62
CA SER A 228 19.39 1.02 -0.40
C SER A 228 19.11 1.44 1.02
#